data_7c4c584cf608b91c6492fcd99dd05420
#
_entry.id   7c4c584cf608b91c6492fcd99dd05420
#
_cell.length_a   1.000
_cell.length_b   1.000
_cell.length_c   1.000
_cell.angle_alpha   90.00
_cell.angle_beta   90.00
_cell.angle_gamma   90.00
#
_symmetry.space_group_name_H-M   'P 1'
#
loop_
_entity.id
_entity.type
_entity.pdbx_description
1 polymer ?
#
loop_
_entity_poly.entity_id
_entity_poly.type
_entity_poly.pdbx_seq_one_letter_code
_entity_poly.pdbx_strand_id
1 'polypeptide(L)'
;MLLSSFKHKQQRLESDCLVACVEMVLEYLHVPITYTQIVKRLRAESFGTPFGNARFLTALGLTVTIEYEGTVEIFEPYLAMGLPVIVNVKTIGWTHWQNEETYHAVVVVGIDYDNQLIFIHDPFFSHAPIELTFTTFLVGWEEQRRQYAVIGLAELYE
;
A
#
# COMPACT_ATOMS: atom_id res chain seq x y z
N MET A 1 -9.16 -10.68 9.50
CA MET A 1 -8.76 -11.20 8.18
C MET A 1 -7.35 -10.75 7.84
N LEU A 2 -6.52 -11.64 7.36
CA LEU A 2 -5.12 -11.36 7.04
C LEU A 2 -4.73 -12.12 5.77
N LEU A 3 -4.12 -11.41 4.80
CA LEU A 3 -3.54 -12.03 3.62
C LEU A 3 -2.19 -12.64 3.98
N SER A 4 -2.19 -13.86 4.51
CA SER A 4 -0.99 -14.48 5.08
C SER A 4 0.06 -14.89 4.02
N SER A 5 -0.36 -15.04 2.76
CA SER A 5 0.56 -15.37 1.66
C SER A 5 1.17 -14.13 0.99
N PHE A 6 0.83 -12.93 1.45
CA PHE A 6 1.43 -11.70 0.94
C PHE A 6 2.89 -11.63 1.39
N LYS A 7 3.80 -11.44 0.44
CA LYS A 7 5.24 -11.46 0.69
C LYS A 7 5.80 -10.07 0.83
N HIS A 8 6.60 -9.86 1.86
CA HIS A 8 7.24 -8.57 2.14
C HIS A 8 8.44 -8.32 1.23
N LYS A 9 8.54 -7.07 0.77
CA LYS A 9 9.75 -6.57 0.09
C LYS A 9 10.11 -5.21 0.68
N GLN A 10 11.38 -5.04 1.01
CA GLN A 10 11.88 -3.78 1.52
C GLN A 10 12.24 -2.87 0.34
N GLN A 11 11.96 -1.55 0.47
CA GLN A 11 12.33 -0.58 -0.56
C GLN A 11 13.85 -0.52 -0.73
N ARG A 12 14.30 -0.29 -1.95
CA ARG A 12 15.72 -0.29 -2.29
C ARG A 12 16.37 1.07 -2.05
N LEU A 13 15.62 2.15 -2.32
CA LEU A 13 16.07 3.52 -2.10
C LEU A 13 15.15 4.19 -1.10
N GLU A 14 15.67 5.25 -0.46
CA GLU A 14 14.94 5.95 0.60
C GLU A 14 13.60 6.52 0.12
N SER A 15 13.52 6.93 -1.14
CA SER A 15 12.32 7.54 -1.73
C SER A 15 11.40 6.55 -2.45
N ASP A 16 11.65 5.25 -2.35
CA ASP A 16 10.98 4.22 -3.16
C ASP A 16 9.78 3.56 -2.47
N CYS A 17 9.16 4.19 -1.48
CA CYS A 17 8.08 3.55 -0.73
C CYS A 17 6.92 3.12 -1.64
N LEU A 18 6.46 3.96 -2.54
CA LEU A 18 5.37 3.59 -3.45
C LEU A 18 5.79 2.49 -4.43
N VAL A 19 7.00 2.60 -4.97
CA VAL A 19 7.54 1.58 -5.89
C VAL A 19 7.55 0.21 -5.22
N ALA A 20 8.02 0.13 -3.98
CA ALA A 20 8.07 -1.13 -3.24
C ALA A 20 6.68 -1.66 -2.90
N CYS A 21 5.74 -0.78 -2.53
CA CYS A 21 4.35 -1.19 -2.31
C CYS A 21 3.75 -1.80 -3.57
N VAL A 22 3.95 -1.16 -4.72
CA VAL A 22 3.47 -1.67 -6.01
C VAL A 22 4.13 -3.00 -6.34
N GLU A 23 5.43 -3.12 -6.11
CA GLU A 23 6.14 -4.39 -6.35
C GLU A 23 5.53 -5.54 -5.54
N MET A 24 5.29 -5.30 -4.24
CA MET A 24 4.66 -6.31 -3.38
C MET A 24 3.28 -6.71 -3.88
N VAL A 25 2.46 -5.73 -4.25
CA VAL A 25 1.09 -5.99 -4.72
C VAL A 25 1.10 -6.76 -6.04
N LEU A 26 1.92 -6.34 -7.00
CA LEU A 26 1.98 -7.01 -8.31
C LEU A 26 2.51 -8.44 -8.20
N GLU A 27 3.46 -8.70 -7.32
CA GLU A 27 3.90 -10.07 -7.06
C GLU A 27 2.76 -10.91 -6.47
N TYR A 28 2.01 -10.35 -5.52
CA TYR A 28 0.87 -11.04 -4.94
C TYR A 28 -0.21 -11.37 -5.98
N LEU A 29 -0.41 -10.49 -6.95
CA LEU A 29 -1.37 -10.68 -8.04
C LEU A 29 -0.79 -11.53 -9.18
N HIS A 30 0.44 -12.01 -9.06
CA HIS A 30 1.13 -12.79 -10.09
C HIS A 30 1.32 -12.04 -11.42
N VAL A 31 1.56 -10.75 -11.35
CA VAL A 31 1.87 -9.92 -12.52
C VAL A 31 3.39 -9.90 -12.69
N PRO A 32 3.93 -10.49 -13.77
CA PRO A 32 5.38 -10.57 -13.98
C PRO A 32 5.93 -9.22 -14.46
N ILE A 33 6.54 -8.47 -13.54
CA ILE A 33 7.14 -7.18 -13.84
C ILE A 33 8.36 -7.00 -12.94
N THR A 34 9.42 -6.39 -13.47
CA THR A 34 10.63 -6.13 -12.70
C THR A 34 10.53 -4.80 -11.96
N TYR A 35 11.34 -4.66 -10.92
CA TYR A 35 11.45 -3.40 -10.17
C TYR A 35 11.76 -2.22 -11.10
N THR A 36 12.71 -2.39 -12.01
CA THR A 36 13.11 -1.35 -12.96
C THR A 36 11.93 -0.92 -13.84
N GLN A 37 11.11 -1.89 -14.29
CA GLN A 37 9.92 -1.59 -15.07
C GLN A 37 8.89 -0.83 -14.26
N ILE A 38 8.72 -1.16 -12.97
CA ILE A 38 7.81 -0.43 -12.07
C ILE A 38 8.27 1.01 -11.91
N VAL A 39 9.56 1.23 -11.63
CA VAL A 39 10.15 2.57 -11.53
C VAL A 39 9.81 3.40 -12.78
N LYS A 40 9.98 2.81 -13.94
CA LYS A 40 9.71 3.48 -15.21
C LYS A 40 8.23 3.79 -15.40
N ARG A 41 7.35 2.82 -15.12
CA ARG A 41 5.90 2.99 -15.27
C ARG A 41 5.35 4.06 -14.32
N LEU A 42 5.81 4.06 -13.09
CA LEU A 42 5.37 5.03 -12.08
C LEU A 42 6.02 6.40 -12.26
N ARG A 43 6.99 6.53 -13.17
CA ARG A 43 7.76 7.77 -13.37
C ARG A 43 8.40 8.23 -12.07
N ALA A 44 9.02 7.27 -11.35
CA ALA A 44 9.64 7.53 -10.06
C ALA A 44 10.83 8.46 -10.20
N GLU A 45 10.95 9.40 -9.24
CA GLU A 45 12.02 10.37 -9.19
C GLU A 45 12.88 10.16 -7.93
N SER A 46 14.06 10.74 -7.90
CA SER A 46 14.97 10.60 -6.77
C SER A 46 14.41 11.20 -5.46
N PHE A 47 13.48 12.13 -5.56
CA PHE A 47 12.83 12.77 -4.42
C PHE A 47 11.50 12.09 -4.02
N GLY A 48 11.12 11.03 -4.71
CA GLY A 48 9.89 10.29 -4.45
C GLY A 48 8.99 10.19 -5.66
N THR A 49 7.89 9.47 -5.48
CA THR A 49 6.89 9.26 -6.53
C THR A 49 5.54 9.75 -6.03
N PRO A 50 4.88 10.67 -6.73
CA PRO A 50 3.52 11.07 -6.36
C PRO A 50 2.61 9.86 -6.28
N PHE A 51 1.82 9.76 -5.21
CA PHE A 51 0.93 8.61 -4.98
C PHE A 51 -0.01 8.37 -6.17
N GLY A 52 -0.52 9.45 -6.76
CA GLY A 52 -1.41 9.37 -7.91
C GLY A 52 -0.78 8.76 -9.16
N ASN A 53 0.55 8.63 -9.22
CA ASN A 53 1.22 8.01 -10.36
C ASN A 53 0.92 6.50 -10.47
N ALA A 54 0.35 5.89 -9.44
CA ALA A 54 -0.13 4.52 -9.57
C ALA A 54 -1.12 4.36 -10.73
N ARG A 55 -1.81 5.43 -11.13
CA ARG A 55 -2.73 5.42 -12.28
C ARG A 55 -2.06 4.97 -13.58
N PHE A 56 -0.75 5.18 -13.71
CA PHE A 56 -0.02 4.79 -14.91
C PHE A 56 0.10 3.27 -15.09
N LEU A 57 -0.20 2.50 -14.05
CA LEU A 57 -0.22 1.04 -14.16
C LEU A 57 -1.35 0.53 -15.04
N THR A 58 -2.34 1.37 -15.36
CA THR A 58 -3.39 1.00 -16.30
C THR A 58 -2.85 0.67 -17.70
N ALA A 59 -1.69 1.21 -18.06
CA ALA A 59 -1.03 0.88 -19.32
C ALA A 59 -0.61 -0.60 -19.41
N LEU A 60 -0.55 -1.30 -18.27
CA LEU A 60 -0.24 -2.73 -18.19
C LEU A 60 -1.51 -3.61 -18.27
N GLY A 61 -2.66 -3.03 -18.52
CA GLY A 61 -3.93 -3.75 -18.53
C GLY A 61 -4.51 -4.01 -17.15
N LEU A 62 -4.00 -3.31 -16.13
CA LEU A 62 -4.49 -3.43 -14.76
C LEU A 62 -5.59 -2.41 -14.49
N THR A 63 -6.47 -2.72 -13.55
CA THR A 63 -7.40 -1.73 -13.01
C THR A 63 -6.72 -1.01 -11.85
N VAL A 64 -6.90 0.30 -11.76
CA VAL A 64 -6.35 1.10 -10.68
C VAL A 64 -7.43 2.03 -10.16
N THR A 65 -7.78 1.89 -8.89
CA THR A 65 -8.72 2.76 -8.20
C THR A 65 -7.90 3.63 -7.25
N ILE A 66 -8.00 4.95 -7.37
CA ILE A 66 -7.35 5.90 -6.46
C ILE A 66 -8.43 6.84 -5.96
N GLU A 67 -8.65 6.85 -4.64
CA GLU A 67 -9.71 7.62 -4.01
C GLU A 67 -9.21 8.31 -2.76
N TYR A 68 -9.88 9.38 -2.36
CA TYR A 68 -9.73 10.02 -1.06
C TYR A 68 -10.86 9.56 -0.14
N GLU A 69 -10.77 9.97 1.12
CA GLU A 69 -11.83 9.79 2.12
C GLU A 69 -12.18 8.33 2.39
N GLY A 70 -11.19 7.46 2.33
CA GLY A 70 -11.34 6.06 2.70
C GLY A 70 -11.73 5.90 4.16
N THR A 71 -12.25 4.74 4.50
CA THR A 71 -12.60 4.35 5.86
C THR A 71 -12.01 2.98 6.16
N VAL A 72 -11.88 2.60 7.43
CA VAL A 72 -11.37 1.27 7.76
C VAL A 72 -12.32 0.17 7.28
N GLU A 73 -13.60 0.50 7.12
CA GLU A 73 -14.62 -0.44 6.65
C GLU A 73 -14.40 -0.91 5.21
N ILE A 74 -13.65 -0.15 4.39
CA ILE A 74 -13.39 -0.58 3.01
C ILE A 74 -12.37 -1.71 2.93
N PHE A 75 -11.53 -1.89 3.95
CA PHE A 75 -10.43 -2.86 3.85
C PHE A 75 -10.93 -4.29 3.76
N GLU A 76 -11.89 -4.67 4.60
CA GLU A 76 -12.33 -6.06 4.61
C GLU A 76 -12.92 -6.52 3.27
N PRO A 77 -13.82 -5.77 2.61
CA PRO A 77 -14.32 -6.18 1.29
C PRO A 77 -13.21 -6.35 0.26
N TYR A 78 -12.25 -5.43 0.20
CA TYR A 78 -11.12 -5.56 -0.72
C TYR A 78 -10.26 -6.77 -0.39
N LEU A 79 -9.90 -6.95 0.88
CA LEU A 79 -9.09 -8.09 1.31
C LEU A 79 -9.80 -9.41 1.05
N ALA A 80 -11.13 -9.45 1.21
CA ALA A 80 -11.93 -10.65 0.91
C ALA A 80 -11.87 -11.02 -0.57
N MET A 81 -11.63 -10.05 -1.45
CA MET A 81 -11.43 -10.28 -2.88
C MET A 81 -9.97 -10.57 -3.24
N GLY A 82 -9.08 -10.66 -2.24
CA GLY A 82 -7.65 -10.83 -2.48
C GLY A 82 -6.95 -9.58 -2.98
N LEU A 83 -7.47 -8.40 -2.65
CA LEU A 83 -6.94 -7.12 -3.09
C LEU A 83 -6.36 -6.34 -1.91
N PRO A 84 -5.04 -6.36 -1.72
CA PRO A 84 -4.40 -5.51 -0.72
C PRO A 84 -4.56 -4.03 -1.10
N VAL A 85 -4.56 -3.15 -0.09
CA VAL A 85 -4.83 -1.73 -0.29
C VAL A 85 -3.59 -0.92 0.03
N ILE A 86 -3.09 -0.15 -0.93
CA ILE A 86 -1.99 0.78 -0.71
C ILE A 86 -2.58 2.06 -0.13
N VAL A 87 -2.01 2.55 0.95
CA VAL A 87 -2.49 3.78 1.60
C VAL A 87 -1.37 4.81 1.67
N ASN A 88 -1.76 6.08 1.50
CA ASN A 88 -0.88 7.23 1.60
C ASN A 88 -1.04 7.81 3.00
N VAL A 89 0.05 7.88 3.76
CA VAL A 89 0.00 8.21 5.20
C VAL A 89 1.11 9.17 5.59
N LYS A 90 1.02 9.65 6.83
CA LYS A 90 2.14 10.23 7.56
C LYS A 90 2.35 9.41 8.82
N THR A 91 3.61 9.14 9.17
CA THR A 91 3.95 8.15 10.21
C THR A 91 3.81 8.68 11.64
N ILE A 92 2.80 9.49 11.89
CA ILE A 92 2.57 10.15 13.19
C ILE A 92 2.26 9.12 14.28
N GLY A 93 3.10 9.06 15.31
CA GLY A 93 2.88 8.19 16.46
C GLY A 93 3.09 6.71 16.16
N TRP A 94 3.67 6.36 15.02
CA TRP A 94 3.96 4.97 14.67
C TRP A 94 5.19 4.50 15.43
N THR A 95 5.01 3.53 16.31
CA THR A 95 6.04 3.09 17.26
C THR A 95 7.31 2.60 16.55
N HIS A 96 7.15 1.83 15.46
CA HIS A 96 8.31 1.31 14.73
C HIS A 96 9.10 2.41 14.00
N TRP A 97 8.53 3.60 13.83
CA TRP A 97 9.22 4.78 13.31
C TRP A 97 9.90 5.61 14.40
N GLN A 98 9.79 5.22 15.68
CA GLN A 98 10.48 5.88 16.80
C GLN A 98 10.21 7.39 16.84
N ASN A 99 8.95 7.79 16.67
CA ASN A 99 8.49 9.18 16.65
C ASN A 99 8.97 10.01 15.46
N GLU A 100 9.61 9.40 14.48
CA GLU A 100 9.95 10.09 13.24
C GLU A 100 8.70 10.21 12.37
N GLU A 101 8.38 11.43 11.94
CA GLU A 101 7.21 11.72 11.13
C GLU A 101 7.63 11.97 9.69
N THR A 102 7.11 11.17 8.78
CA THR A 102 7.38 11.35 7.35
C THR A 102 6.16 10.93 6.53
N TYR A 103 6.03 11.52 5.36
CA TYR A 103 5.06 11.06 4.37
C TYR A 103 5.53 9.71 3.83
N HIS A 104 4.59 8.78 3.68
CA HIS A 104 4.94 7.40 3.41
C HIS A 104 3.79 6.66 2.73
N ALA A 105 4.10 5.53 2.11
CA ALA A 105 3.12 4.61 1.58
C ALA A 105 3.36 3.22 2.18
N VAL A 106 2.28 2.55 2.55
CA VAL A 106 2.31 1.19 3.08
C VAL A 106 1.18 0.37 2.47
N VAL A 107 1.24 -0.95 2.60
CA VAL A 107 0.19 -1.85 2.09
C VAL A 107 -0.60 -2.42 3.26
N VAL A 108 -1.90 -2.20 3.26
CA VAL A 108 -2.81 -2.84 4.22
C VAL A 108 -3.11 -4.25 3.73
N VAL A 109 -2.80 -5.23 4.55
CA VAL A 109 -2.97 -6.67 4.23
C VAL A 109 -3.89 -7.39 5.20
N GLY A 110 -4.34 -6.73 6.25
CA GLY A 110 -5.22 -7.36 7.22
C GLY A 110 -5.94 -6.36 8.10
N ILE A 111 -7.02 -6.82 8.70
CA ILE A 111 -7.82 -6.06 9.65
C ILE A 111 -8.42 -7.00 10.67
N ASP A 112 -8.41 -6.57 11.93
CA ASP A 112 -9.04 -7.27 13.06
C ASP A 112 -9.96 -6.27 13.76
N TYR A 113 -11.27 -6.36 13.48
CA TYR A 113 -12.25 -5.45 14.05
C TYR A 113 -12.41 -5.64 15.57
N ASP A 114 -12.33 -6.87 16.05
CA ASP A 114 -12.56 -7.16 17.47
C ASP A 114 -11.49 -6.50 18.33
N ASN A 115 -10.25 -6.51 17.87
CA ASN A 115 -9.11 -5.91 18.58
C ASN A 115 -8.74 -4.53 18.04
N GLN A 116 -9.43 -4.06 17.01
CA GLN A 116 -9.20 -2.77 16.36
C GLN A 116 -7.76 -2.60 15.89
N LEU A 117 -7.28 -3.58 15.13
CA LEU A 117 -5.92 -3.60 14.58
C LEU A 117 -5.94 -3.59 13.06
N ILE A 118 -4.97 -2.88 12.48
CA ILE A 118 -4.64 -2.92 11.06
C ILE A 118 -3.28 -3.60 10.92
N PHE A 119 -3.15 -4.50 9.95
CA PHE A 119 -1.90 -5.17 9.62
C PHE A 119 -1.35 -4.60 8.33
N ILE A 120 -0.11 -4.11 8.38
CA ILE A 120 0.51 -3.47 7.21
C ILE A 120 1.83 -4.11 6.85
N HIS A 121 2.20 -3.98 5.57
CA HIS A 121 3.58 -4.14 5.12
C HIS A 121 4.16 -2.76 4.89
N ASP A 122 5.15 -2.41 5.71
CA ASP A 122 5.84 -1.14 5.62
C ASP A 122 7.16 -1.36 4.87
N PRO A 123 7.29 -0.82 3.65
CA PRO A 123 8.45 -1.13 2.82
C PRO A 123 9.77 -0.58 3.33
N PHE A 124 9.74 0.35 4.29
CA PHE A 124 10.98 0.89 4.86
C PHE A 124 11.69 -0.10 5.78
N PHE A 125 10.96 -1.07 6.33
CA PHE A 125 11.46 -2.03 7.31
C PHE A 125 11.62 -3.42 6.72
N SER A 126 12.48 -4.24 7.32
CA SER A 126 12.77 -5.59 6.84
C SER A 126 11.78 -6.65 7.34
N HIS A 127 10.96 -6.31 8.35
CA HIS A 127 10.02 -7.25 8.96
C HIS A 127 8.58 -6.85 8.68
N ALA A 128 7.70 -7.83 8.59
CA ALA A 128 6.27 -7.65 8.35
C ALA A 128 5.51 -8.91 8.73
N PRO A 129 4.19 -8.85 8.99
CA PRO A 129 3.41 -7.62 9.05
C PRO A 129 3.64 -6.84 10.34
N ILE A 130 3.30 -5.55 10.32
CA ILE A 130 3.34 -4.68 11.49
C ILE A 130 1.91 -4.37 11.88
N GLU A 131 1.62 -4.44 13.18
CA GLU A 131 0.30 -4.14 13.72
C GLU A 131 0.21 -2.68 14.14
N LEU A 132 -0.87 -2.02 13.76
CA LEU A 132 -1.20 -0.68 14.21
C LEU A 132 -2.62 -0.68 14.75
N THR A 133 -2.86 0.07 15.83
CA THR A 133 -4.23 0.28 16.28
C THR A 133 -4.98 1.14 15.26
N PHE A 134 -6.32 1.01 15.22
CA PHE A 134 -7.14 1.87 14.36
C PHE A 134 -6.84 3.35 14.61
N THR A 135 -6.75 3.75 15.88
CA THR A 135 -6.50 5.14 16.24
C THR A 135 -5.19 5.66 15.67
N THR A 136 -4.11 4.93 15.88
CA THR A 136 -2.79 5.31 15.37
C THR A 136 -2.76 5.36 13.85
N PHE A 137 -3.35 4.35 13.21
CA PHE A 137 -3.43 4.29 11.75
C PHE A 137 -4.21 5.49 11.20
N LEU A 138 -5.39 5.77 11.77
CA LEU A 138 -6.27 6.83 11.27
C LEU A 138 -5.65 8.21 11.41
N VAL A 139 -4.91 8.50 12.48
CA VAL A 139 -4.24 9.79 12.64
C VAL A 139 -3.28 10.05 11.48
N GLY A 140 -2.46 9.07 11.13
CA GLY A 140 -1.51 9.22 10.02
C GLY A 140 -2.19 9.23 8.65
N TRP A 141 -3.25 8.46 8.49
CA TRP A 141 -3.98 8.39 7.23
C TRP A 141 -4.77 9.67 6.97
N GLU A 142 -5.34 10.27 8.00
CA GLU A 142 -6.06 11.54 7.92
C GLU A 142 -5.19 12.66 7.35
N GLU A 143 -3.90 12.67 7.65
CA GLU A 143 -2.95 13.67 7.14
C GLU A 143 -2.85 13.66 5.61
N GLN A 144 -3.20 12.56 4.98
CA GLN A 144 -3.21 12.41 3.52
C GLN A 144 -4.65 12.24 3.01
N ARG A 145 -5.62 12.83 3.71
CA ARG A 145 -7.04 12.79 3.34
C ARG A 145 -7.55 11.37 3.11
N ARG A 146 -7.01 10.43 3.86
CA ARG A 146 -7.36 9.00 3.77
C ARG A 146 -7.31 8.45 2.34
N GLN A 147 -6.29 8.89 1.59
CA GLN A 147 -6.07 8.45 0.22
C GLN A 147 -5.63 7.00 0.18
N TYR A 148 -6.19 6.26 -0.77
CA TYR A 148 -5.83 4.87 -0.98
C TYR A 148 -5.82 4.51 -2.46
N ALA A 149 -5.15 3.41 -2.78
CA ALA A 149 -5.12 2.85 -4.13
C ALA A 149 -5.34 1.34 -4.07
N VAL A 150 -6.14 0.83 -4.99
CA VAL A 150 -6.37 -0.60 -5.16
C VAL A 150 -6.03 -0.97 -6.60
N ILE A 151 -5.14 -1.94 -6.75
CA ILE A 151 -4.72 -2.45 -8.04
C ILE A 151 -5.35 -3.82 -8.22
N GLY A 152 -6.01 -4.03 -9.33
CA GLY A 152 -6.63 -5.31 -9.65
C GLY A 152 -6.32 -5.76 -11.05
N LEU A 153 -6.59 -7.03 -11.32
CA LEU A 153 -6.50 -7.57 -12.67
C LEU A 153 -7.75 -7.15 -13.44
N ALA A 154 -7.57 -6.74 -14.69
CA ALA A 154 -8.71 -6.45 -15.54
C ALA A 154 -9.50 -7.74 -15.78
N GLU A 155 -10.82 -7.68 -15.63
CA GLU A 155 -11.67 -8.80 -15.96
C GLU A 155 -11.76 -8.97 -17.47
N LEU A 156 -11.69 -10.22 -17.91
CA LEU A 156 -11.90 -10.54 -19.31
C LEU A 156 -13.38 -10.88 -19.47
N TYR A 157 -14.09 -10.05 -20.22
CA TYR A 157 -15.48 -10.31 -20.61
C TYR A 157 -15.46 -11.02 -21.97
N GLU A 158 -16.15 -12.10 -22.01
CA GLU A 158 -16.37 -12.80 -23.28
C GLU A 158 -17.63 -12.33 -23.98
#